data_ed69ac529a330c5efa236040946a6ffe
#
_entry.id   ed69ac529a330c5efa236040946a6ffe
#
_cell.length_a   1.000
_cell.length_b   1.000
_cell.length_c   1.000
_cell.angle_alpha   90.00
_cell.angle_beta   90.00
_cell.angle_gamma   90.00
#
_symmetry.space_group_name_H-M   'P 1'
#
loop_
_entity.id
_entity.type
_entity.pdbx_description
1 polymer ?
#
loop_
_entity_poly.entity_id
_entity_poly.type
_entity_poly.pdbx_seq_one_letter_code
_entity_poly.pdbx_strand_id
1 'polypeptide(L)'
;MAIDLNAIRNRLNSLQTKVTKTDNLWKPQPGKQQVRILPYVHNPSNPFIELYFHFGFGGKNIISPSSFGEADPILEFAEKLKATGDRNDYQLSRKLTPKMRTYVPILVRGEESEGVKFWGFGKNVYQELLGFFADPDYGDLTDPVNGRDVTVEFKTAAELGKTYPCLLYTSPSPRDSDT
;
A
#
# COMPACT_ATOMS: atom_id res chain seq x y z
N MET A 1 7.50 36.28 -29.27
CA MET A 1 7.24 35.42 -28.08
C MET A 1 8.50 35.43 -27.23
N ALA A 2 8.41 35.92 -26.00
CA ALA A 2 9.55 35.92 -25.07
C ALA A 2 9.58 34.57 -24.33
N ILE A 3 10.77 33.99 -24.22
CA ILE A 3 11.02 32.75 -23.48
C ILE A 3 10.91 33.07 -21.98
N ASP A 4 10.14 32.26 -21.24
CA ASP A 4 10.06 32.39 -19.78
C ASP A 4 11.28 31.71 -19.13
N LEU A 5 12.29 32.53 -18.82
CA LEU A 5 13.51 32.05 -18.18
C LEU A 5 13.29 31.50 -16.78
N ASN A 6 12.23 31.92 -16.07
CA ASN A 6 11.92 31.40 -14.73
C ASN A 6 11.36 29.98 -14.83
N ALA A 7 10.48 29.72 -15.79
CA ALA A 7 9.99 28.37 -16.05
C ALA A 7 11.14 27.41 -16.42
N ILE A 8 12.10 27.87 -17.22
CA ILE A 8 13.29 27.08 -17.59
C ILE A 8 14.17 26.82 -16.36
N ARG A 9 14.43 27.83 -15.53
CA ARG A 9 15.20 27.66 -14.28
C ARG A 9 14.52 26.68 -13.31
N ASN A 10 13.22 26.81 -13.13
CA ASN A 10 12.45 25.89 -12.27
C ASN A 10 12.54 24.45 -12.79
N ARG A 11 12.46 24.27 -14.12
CA ARG A 11 12.61 22.94 -14.74
C ARG A 11 14.03 22.40 -14.57
N LEU A 12 15.05 23.25 -14.76
CA LEU A 12 16.45 22.87 -14.53
C LEU A 12 16.68 22.44 -13.08
N ASN A 13 16.22 23.22 -12.11
CA ASN A 13 16.32 22.88 -10.70
C ASN A 13 15.60 21.55 -10.38
N SER A 14 14.41 21.32 -10.94
CA SER A 14 13.69 20.07 -10.74
C SER A 14 14.40 18.85 -11.32
N LEU A 15 15.16 19.02 -12.39
CA LEU A 15 15.96 17.95 -13.02
C LEU A 15 17.31 17.74 -12.32
N GLN A 16 17.88 18.80 -11.74
CA GLN A 16 19.15 18.73 -11.00
C GLN A 16 18.97 18.29 -9.54
N THR A 17 17.79 18.53 -8.96
CA THR A 17 17.46 17.93 -7.68
C THR A 17 17.47 16.42 -7.90
N LYS A 18 18.57 15.76 -7.53
CA LYS A 18 18.55 14.32 -7.33
C LYS A 18 17.40 14.08 -6.40
N VAL A 19 16.34 13.49 -6.92
CA VAL A 19 15.32 12.85 -6.09
C VAL A 19 16.12 11.80 -5.33
N THR A 20 16.61 12.16 -4.15
CA THR A 20 16.91 11.18 -3.14
C THR A 20 15.62 10.40 -3.09
N LYS A 21 15.67 9.12 -3.47
CA LYS A 21 14.55 8.20 -3.29
C LYS A 21 14.29 8.23 -1.79
N THR A 22 13.49 9.19 -1.37
CA THR A 22 12.88 9.17 -0.05
C THR A 22 12.03 7.94 -0.13
N ASP A 23 12.43 6.91 0.59
CA ASP A 23 11.66 5.68 0.67
C ASP A 23 10.41 6.01 1.48
N ASN A 24 9.43 6.63 0.81
CA ASN A 24 8.16 7.01 1.42
C ASN A 24 7.30 5.79 1.76
N LEU A 25 7.85 4.60 1.55
CA LEU A 25 7.17 3.36 1.88
C LEU A 25 7.46 2.97 3.34
N TRP A 26 6.45 3.10 4.19
CA TRP A 26 6.55 2.69 5.57
C TRP A 26 6.51 1.17 5.71
N LYS A 27 7.41 0.65 6.53
CA LYS A 27 7.48 -0.76 6.91
C LYS A 27 7.29 -0.87 8.42
N PRO A 28 6.24 -1.59 8.88
CA PRO A 28 6.05 -1.78 10.32
C PRO A 28 7.28 -2.42 10.96
N GLN A 29 7.67 -1.90 12.11
CA GLN A 29 8.70 -2.49 12.96
C GLN A 29 8.06 -3.48 13.93
N PRO A 30 8.81 -4.46 14.46
CA PRO A 30 8.30 -5.37 15.48
C PRO A 30 7.70 -4.61 16.67
N GLY A 31 6.53 -5.04 17.13
CA GLY A 31 5.79 -4.40 18.19
C GLY A 31 4.56 -3.65 17.72
N LYS A 32 4.10 -2.72 18.55
CA LYS A 32 2.91 -1.90 18.31
C LYS A 32 3.30 -0.50 17.87
N GLN A 33 2.67 -0.04 16.80
CA GLN A 33 2.83 1.31 16.27
C GLN A 33 1.46 1.90 15.97
N GLN A 34 1.33 3.21 16.11
CA GLN A 34 0.10 3.92 15.78
C GLN A 34 0.29 4.72 14.50
N VAL A 35 -0.69 4.63 13.62
CA VAL A 35 -0.72 5.35 12.36
C VAL A 35 -2.06 6.01 12.16
N ARG A 36 -2.06 7.22 11.58
CA ARG A 36 -3.26 7.90 11.12
C ARG A 36 -3.39 7.66 9.63
N ILE A 37 -4.50 7.09 9.19
CA ILE A 37 -4.83 6.99 7.77
C ILE A 37 -5.28 8.39 7.30
N LEU A 38 -4.70 8.83 6.18
CA LEU A 38 -5.00 10.13 5.61
C LEU A 38 -5.90 9.97 4.38
N PRO A 39 -6.75 10.98 4.09
CA PRO A 39 -7.50 11.00 2.84
C PRO A 39 -6.52 11.10 1.65
N TYR A 40 -6.88 10.43 0.54
CA TYR A 40 -6.07 10.47 -0.67
C TYR A 40 -6.58 11.57 -1.61
N VAL A 41 -5.73 12.55 -1.89
CA VAL A 41 -6.12 13.76 -2.65
C VAL A 41 -6.66 13.44 -4.06
N HIS A 42 -6.10 12.42 -4.72
CA HIS A 42 -6.52 12.04 -6.08
C HIS A 42 -7.78 11.16 -6.10
N ASN A 43 -8.18 10.61 -4.96
CA ASN A 43 -9.44 9.88 -4.81
C ASN A 43 -10.02 10.13 -3.41
N PRO A 44 -10.75 11.23 -3.23
CA PRO A 44 -11.31 11.60 -1.91
C PRO A 44 -12.32 10.60 -1.35
N SER A 45 -12.93 9.78 -2.21
CA SER A 45 -13.93 8.78 -1.80
C SER A 45 -13.31 7.48 -1.30
N ASN A 46 -12.04 7.22 -1.61
CA ASN A 46 -11.36 5.99 -1.22
C ASN A 46 -9.86 6.25 -1.03
N PRO A 47 -9.32 6.16 0.19
CA PRO A 47 -7.91 6.40 0.45
C PRO A 47 -7.01 5.24 0.00
N PHE A 48 -7.58 4.09 -0.33
CA PHE A 48 -6.84 2.88 -0.70
C PHE A 48 -6.51 2.86 -2.18
N ILE A 49 -5.25 2.53 -2.48
CA ILE A 49 -4.73 2.40 -3.84
C ILE A 49 -4.41 0.92 -4.07
N GLU A 50 -5.17 0.28 -4.95
CA GLU A 50 -4.98 -1.13 -5.31
C GLU A 50 -4.07 -1.25 -6.52
N LEU A 51 -2.97 -1.99 -6.37
CA LEU A 51 -2.03 -2.28 -7.44
C LEU A 51 -1.79 -3.78 -7.51
N TYR A 52 -1.62 -4.29 -8.70
CA TYR A 52 -1.31 -5.68 -8.98
C TYR A 52 0.15 -5.83 -9.38
N PHE A 53 0.84 -6.81 -8.80
CA PHE A 53 2.26 -7.04 -9.04
C PHE A 53 2.53 -8.48 -9.45
N HIS A 54 3.39 -8.64 -10.43
CA HIS A 54 4.08 -9.90 -10.71
C HIS A 54 5.32 -9.98 -9.85
N PHE A 55 5.47 -11.07 -9.13
CA PHE A 55 6.58 -11.32 -8.22
C PHE A 55 7.56 -12.35 -8.79
N GLY A 56 8.85 -12.17 -8.51
CA GLY A 56 9.87 -13.16 -8.83
C GLY A 56 10.48 -13.08 -10.23
N PHE A 57 10.22 -12.02 -10.98
CA PHE A 57 10.83 -11.79 -12.29
C PHE A 57 12.24 -11.18 -12.12
N GLY A 58 13.28 -12.02 -12.18
CA GLY A 58 14.66 -11.55 -12.03
C GLY A 58 14.95 -10.88 -10.69
N GLY A 59 14.27 -11.31 -9.62
CA GLY A 59 14.39 -10.70 -8.28
C GLY A 59 13.68 -9.36 -8.11
N LYS A 60 12.91 -8.92 -9.11
CA LYS A 60 12.15 -7.66 -9.06
C LYS A 60 10.65 -7.93 -9.01
N ASN A 61 9.94 -6.98 -8.45
CA ASN A 61 8.47 -6.93 -8.50
C ASN A 61 8.07 -5.95 -9.60
N ILE A 62 7.22 -6.38 -10.52
CA ILE A 62 6.80 -5.59 -11.68
C ILE A 62 5.32 -5.28 -11.52
N ILE A 63 4.94 -4.01 -11.67
CA ILE A 63 3.53 -3.62 -11.66
C ILE A 63 2.87 -4.18 -12.92
N SER A 64 1.74 -4.88 -12.73
CA SER A 64 0.92 -5.37 -13.81
C SER A 64 0.17 -4.21 -14.49
N PRO A 65 0.15 -4.13 -15.82
CA PRO A 65 -0.65 -3.15 -16.56
C PRO A 65 -2.14 -3.21 -16.23
N SER A 66 -2.64 -4.37 -15.78
CA SER A 66 -4.02 -4.52 -15.32
C SER A 66 -4.40 -3.60 -14.15
N SER A 67 -3.41 -3.13 -13.38
CA SER A 67 -3.62 -2.10 -12.34
C SER A 67 -4.17 -0.78 -12.89
N PHE A 68 -3.97 -0.53 -14.17
CA PHE A 68 -4.37 0.69 -14.88
C PHE A 68 -5.45 0.42 -15.93
N GLY A 69 -6.05 -0.78 -15.91
CA GLY A 69 -7.05 -1.18 -16.91
C GLY A 69 -6.48 -1.54 -18.28
N GLU A 70 -5.16 -1.73 -18.38
CA GLU A 70 -4.48 -2.12 -19.61
C GLU A 70 -4.31 -3.63 -19.70
N ALA A 71 -4.17 -4.14 -20.93
CA ALA A 71 -3.92 -5.55 -21.19
C ALA A 71 -2.56 -5.98 -20.60
N ASP A 72 -2.55 -7.12 -19.94
CA ASP A 72 -1.36 -7.70 -19.34
C ASP A 72 -1.01 -9.02 -20.02
N PRO A 73 0.03 -9.06 -20.86
CA PRO A 73 0.42 -10.26 -21.60
C PRO A 73 0.82 -11.44 -20.70
N ILE A 74 1.36 -11.14 -19.50
CA ILE A 74 1.76 -12.18 -18.54
C ILE A 74 0.51 -12.81 -17.91
N LEU A 75 -0.48 -12.00 -17.58
CA LEU A 75 -1.77 -12.49 -17.06
C LEU A 75 -2.52 -13.32 -18.12
N GLU A 76 -2.59 -12.83 -19.35
CA GLU A 76 -3.20 -13.57 -20.46
C GLU A 76 -2.54 -14.93 -20.69
N PHE A 77 -1.20 -14.98 -20.61
CA PHE A 77 -0.46 -16.24 -20.70
C PHE A 77 -0.76 -17.16 -19.52
N ALA A 78 -0.82 -16.61 -18.30
CA ALA A 78 -1.18 -17.37 -17.12
C ALA A 78 -2.59 -17.99 -17.24
N GLU A 79 -3.55 -17.27 -17.78
CA GLU A 79 -4.91 -17.78 -18.03
C GLU A 79 -4.95 -18.92 -19.06
N LYS A 80 -4.16 -18.80 -20.14
CA LYS A 80 -4.00 -19.88 -21.12
C LYS A 80 -3.41 -21.14 -20.49
N LEU A 81 -2.39 -21.02 -19.67
CA LEU A 81 -1.81 -22.15 -18.93
C LEU A 81 -2.82 -22.78 -17.98
N LYS A 82 -3.63 -21.98 -17.30
CA LYS A 82 -4.68 -22.48 -16.42
C LYS A 82 -5.74 -23.29 -17.18
N ALA A 83 -6.02 -22.92 -18.42
CA ALA A 83 -7.02 -23.57 -19.27
C ALA A 83 -6.56 -24.93 -19.82
N THR A 84 -5.25 -25.26 -19.82
CA THR A 84 -4.74 -26.56 -20.30
C THR A 84 -5.19 -27.74 -19.44
N GLY A 85 -5.49 -27.49 -18.15
CA GLY A 85 -5.85 -28.53 -17.19
C GLY A 85 -4.66 -29.36 -16.68
N ASP A 86 -3.43 -29.10 -17.17
CA ASP A 86 -2.24 -29.77 -16.66
C ASP A 86 -1.82 -29.19 -15.29
N ARG A 87 -1.36 -30.07 -14.39
CA ARG A 87 -0.98 -29.69 -13.03
C ARG A 87 0.23 -28.74 -12.98
N ASN A 88 1.22 -28.96 -13.85
CA ASN A 88 2.42 -28.15 -13.88
C ASN A 88 2.10 -26.77 -14.47
N ASP A 89 1.31 -26.73 -15.52
CA ASP A 89 0.81 -25.49 -16.12
C ASP A 89 -0.02 -24.68 -15.12
N TYR A 90 -0.87 -25.35 -14.33
CA TYR A 90 -1.64 -24.70 -13.27
C TYR A 90 -0.72 -24.09 -12.19
N GLN A 91 0.33 -24.82 -11.77
CA GLN A 91 1.28 -24.27 -10.80
C GLN A 91 2.07 -23.08 -11.35
N LEU A 92 2.47 -23.14 -12.62
CA LEU A 92 3.12 -22.03 -13.31
C LEU A 92 2.19 -20.83 -13.45
N SER A 93 0.95 -21.05 -13.87
CA SER A 93 -0.08 -20.03 -13.94
C SER A 93 -0.23 -19.28 -12.61
N ARG A 94 -0.27 -19.98 -11.48
CA ARG A 94 -0.36 -19.36 -10.15
C ARG A 94 0.84 -18.48 -9.80
N LYS A 95 2.02 -18.81 -10.28
CA LYS A 95 3.24 -18.00 -10.09
C LYS A 95 3.23 -16.74 -10.94
N LEU A 96 2.67 -16.84 -12.15
CA LEU A 96 2.60 -15.74 -13.11
C LEU A 96 1.43 -14.78 -12.83
N THR A 97 0.36 -15.26 -12.20
CA THR A 97 -0.79 -14.42 -11.87
C THR A 97 -0.38 -13.29 -10.92
N PRO A 98 -0.69 -12.03 -11.25
CA PRO A 98 -0.32 -10.90 -10.42
C PRO A 98 -1.08 -10.94 -9.08
N LYS A 99 -0.42 -10.46 -8.03
CA LYS A 99 -1.00 -10.41 -6.69
C LYS A 99 -1.28 -8.97 -6.30
N MET A 100 -2.45 -8.76 -5.71
CA MET A 100 -2.86 -7.46 -5.22
C MET A 100 -2.02 -7.02 -4.02
N ARG A 101 -1.61 -5.77 -4.05
CA ARG A 101 -1.08 -5.01 -2.92
C ARG A 101 -1.85 -3.71 -2.82
N THR A 102 -2.26 -3.38 -1.63
CA THR A 102 -2.97 -2.15 -1.34
C THR A 102 -2.05 -1.18 -0.63
N TYR A 103 -2.11 0.08 -1.01
CA TYR A 103 -1.34 1.16 -0.41
C TYR A 103 -2.30 2.22 0.14
N VAL A 104 -1.91 2.84 1.23
CA VAL A 104 -2.67 3.92 1.85
C VAL A 104 -1.72 4.99 2.38
N PRO A 105 -2.02 6.29 2.20
CA PRO A 105 -1.23 7.34 2.82
C PRO A 105 -1.48 7.37 4.33
N ILE A 106 -0.40 7.44 5.09
CA ILE A 106 -0.43 7.46 6.55
C ILE A 106 0.51 8.51 7.13
N LEU A 107 0.20 8.91 8.35
CA LEU A 107 1.11 9.62 9.23
C LEU A 107 1.44 8.70 10.42
N VAL A 108 2.72 8.46 10.65
CA VAL A 108 3.16 7.61 11.75
C VAL A 108 3.26 8.45 13.02
N ARG A 109 2.62 8.01 14.10
CA ARG A 109 2.66 8.72 15.38
C ARG A 109 4.05 8.61 16.01
N GLY A 110 4.58 9.77 16.42
CA GLY A 110 5.95 9.91 16.91
C GLY A 110 7.00 10.17 15.83
N GLU A 111 6.62 10.08 14.54
CA GLU A 111 7.49 10.38 13.39
C GLU A 111 6.85 11.43 12.45
N GLU A 112 6.00 12.30 12.99
CA GLU A 112 5.25 13.28 12.19
C GLU A 112 6.16 14.23 11.40
N SER A 113 7.36 14.49 11.91
CA SER A 113 8.38 15.32 11.23
C SER A 113 8.87 14.72 9.92
N GLU A 114 8.76 13.42 9.73
CA GLU A 114 9.14 12.73 8.49
C GLU A 114 8.08 12.87 7.38
N GLY A 115 6.91 13.38 7.73
CA GLY A 115 5.82 13.63 6.80
C GLY A 115 5.00 12.39 6.44
N VAL A 116 4.27 12.50 5.34
CA VAL A 116 3.37 11.46 4.86
C VAL A 116 4.15 10.30 4.26
N LYS A 117 3.83 9.09 4.72
CA LYS A 117 4.37 7.84 4.19
C LYS A 117 3.26 7.00 3.55
N PHE A 118 3.61 6.05 2.73
CA PHE A 118 2.68 5.05 2.19
C PHE A 118 2.89 3.71 2.89
N TRP A 119 1.83 3.16 3.41
CA TRP A 119 1.84 1.82 3.98
C TRP A 119 1.27 0.83 2.97
N GLY A 120 2.07 -0.18 2.60
CA GLY A 120 1.69 -1.24 1.68
C GLY A 120 1.41 -2.55 2.41
N PHE A 121 0.26 -3.18 2.12
CA PHE A 121 -0.16 -4.42 2.75
C PHE A 121 -0.90 -5.34 1.78
N GLY A 122 -1.10 -6.58 2.21
CA GLY A 122 -1.82 -7.59 1.44
C GLY A 122 -3.31 -7.62 1.73
N LYS A 123 -4.00 -8.55 1.05
CA LYS A 123 -5.47 -8.69 1.07
C LYS A 123 -6.06 -8.83 2.49
N ASN A 124 -5.41 -9.56 3.38
CA ASN A 124 -5.97 -9.82 4.72
C ASN A 124 -6.07 -8.54 5.55
N VAL A 125 -5.00 -7.76 5.60
CA VAL A 125 -4.99 -6.46 6.29
C VAL A 125 -5.96 -5.49 5.63
N TYR A 126 -6.05 -5.52 4.31
CA TYR A 126 -7.00 -4.70 3.58
C TYR A 126 -8.45 -5.00 3.96
N GLN A 127 -8.83 -6.28 4.01
CA GLN A 127 -10.17 -6.70 4.43
C GLN A 127 -10.48 -6.28 5.87
N GLU A 128 -9.50 -6.37 6.75
CA GLU A 128 -9.66 -5.96 8.16
C GLU A 128 -9.88 -4.45 8.27
N LEU A 129 -9.08 -3.64 7.57
CA LEU A 129 -9.25 -2.19 7.53
C LEU A 129 -10.60 -1.78 6.93
N LEU A 130 -11.01 -2.40 5.83
CA LEU A 130 -12.34 -2.16 5.24
C LEU A 130 -13.46 -2.49 6.22
N GLY A 131 -13.29 -3.54 7.04
CA GLY A 131 -14.22 -3.89 8.10
C GLY A 131 -14.41 -2.76 9.10
N PHE A 132 -13.33 -2.09 9.51
CA PHE A 132 -13.41 -0.93 10.41
C PHE A 132 -14.09 0.28 9.76
N PHE A 133 -13.84 0.54 8.48
CA PHE A 133 -14.51 1.62 7.76
C PHE A 133 -16.02 1.34 7.57
N ALA A 134 -16.39 0.07 7.44
CA ALA A 134 -17.79 -0.34 7.29
C ALA A 134 -18.56 -0.36 8.61
N ASP A 135 -17.87 -0.35 9.74
CA ASP A 135 -18.47 -0.39 11.07
C ASP A 135 -18.92 1.03 11.49
N PRO A 136 -20.23 1.24 11.74
CA PRO A 136 -20.75 2.54 12.15
C PRO A 136 -20.14 3.10 13.44
N ASP A 137 -19.65 2.23 14.32
CA ASP A 137 -19.04 2.65 15.60
C ASP A 137 -17.69 3.33 15.41
N TYR A 138 -17.00 3.04 14.31
CA TYR A 138 -15.72 3.66 13.98
C TYR A 138 -15.83 4.83 13.01
N GLY A 139 -16.73 4.73 12.03
CA GLY A 139 -16.96 5.76 11.03
C GLY A 139 -15.78 6.00 10.10
N ASP A 140 -15.63 7.22 9.61
CA ASP A 140 -14.54 7.61 8.74
C ASP A 140 -13.23 7.80 9.52
N LEU A 141 -12.34 6.82 9.40
CA LEU A 141 -11.02 6.87 10.06
C LEU A 141 -10.11 7.96 9.49
N THR A 142 -10.41 8.48 8.29
CA THR A 142 -9.60 9.52 7.63
C THR A 142 -10.02 10.93 8.01
N ASP A 143 -11.14 11.10 8.72
CA ASP A 143 -11.65 12.41 9.12
C ASP A 143 -10.59 13.17 9.93
N PRO A 144 -10.25 14.43 9.56
CA PRO A 144 -9.22 15.19 10.25
C PRO A 144 -9.55 15.48 11.73
N VAL A 145 -10.84 15.59 12.06
CA VAL A 145 -11.32 15.96 13.40
C VAL A 145 -11.77 14.72 14.19
N ASN A 146 -12.61 13.89 13.59
CA ASN A 146 -13.25 12.76 14.26
C ASN A 146 -12.61 11.40 13.91
N GLY A 147 -11.66 11.37 12.99
CA GLY A 147 -10.96 10.14 12.62
C GLY A 147 -10.16 9.56 13.78
N ARG A 148 -9.81 8.30 13.66
CA ARG A 148 -9.09 7.55 14.70
C ARG A 148 -7.75 7.04 14.19
N ASP A 149 -6.80 6.94 15.10
CA ASP A 149 -5.53 6.27 14.82
C ASP A 149 -5.75 4.75 14.78
N VAL A 150 -4.99 4.09 13.94
CA VAL A 150 -5.00 2.63 13.82
C VAL A 150 -3.75 2.09 14.49
N THR A 151 -3.92 1.18 15.43
CA THR A 151 -2.81 0.46 16.05
C THR A 151 -2.44 -0.73 15.16
N VAL A 152 -1.18 -0.76 14.73
CA VAL A 152 -0.61 -1.83 13.91
C VAL A 152 0.32 -2.64 14.79
N GLU A 153 0.03 -3.91 14.99
CA GLU A 153 0.90 -4.84 15.70
C GLU A 153 1.60 -5.76 14.69
N PHE A 154 2.91 -5.66 14.62
CA PHE A 154 3.74 -6.50 13.77
C PHE A 154 4.54 -7.48 14.62
N LYS A 155 4.40 -8.77 14.34
CA LYS A 155 5.15 -9.85 14.98
C LYS A 155 6.12 -10.48 14.01
N THR A 156 7.30 -10.78 14.51
CA THR A 156 8.34 -11.45 13.73
C THR A 156 7.98 -12.92 13.48
N ALA A 157 8.61 -13.52 12.47
CA ALA A 157 8.43 -14.94 12.18
C ALA A 157 8.77 -15.84 13.39
N ALA A 158 9.79 -15.46 14.17
CA ALA A 158 10.20 -16.19 15.38
C ALA A 158 9.12 -16.16 16.48
N GLU A 159 8.50 -14.99 16.72
CA GLU A 159 7.41 -14.84 17.70
C GLU A 159 6.16 -15.66 17.33
N LEU A 160 5.98 -15.92 16.04
CA LEU A 160 4.83 -16.67 15.51
C LEU A 160 5.11 -18.15 15.30
N GLY A 161 6.35 -18.61 15.46
CA GLY A 161 6.76 -19.97 15.09
C GLY A 161 6.55 -20.28 13.60
N LYS A 162 6.61 -19.25 12.74
CA LYS A 162 6.41 -19.34 11.28
C LYS A 162 7.70 -18.95 10.55
N THR A 163 7.76 -19.28 9.26
CA THR A 163 8.89 -18.94 8.40
C THR A 163 8.86 -17.52 7.82
N TYR A 164 7.76 -16.78 8.05
CA TYR A 164 7.57 -15.42 7.56
C TYR A 164 6.90 -14.55 8.63
N PRO A 165 7.25 -13.25 8.70
CA PRO A 165 6.61 -12.31 9.60
C PRO A 165 5.16 -12.07 9.17
N CYS A 166 4.28 -11.84 10.12
CA CYS A 166 2.87 -11.58 9.86
C CYS A 166 2.41 -10.35 10.63
N LEU A 167 1.62 -9.54 9.97
CA LEU A 167 0.83 -8.50 10.61
C LEU A 167 -0.38 -9.19 11.26
N LEU A 168 -0.51 -9.12 12.57
CA LEU A 168 -1.50 -9.92 13.28
C LEU A 168 -2.69 -9.12 13.76
N TYR A 169 -2.56 -7.79 13.89
CA TYR A 169 -3.60 -7.01 14.52
C TYR A 169 -3.59 -5.56 14.04
N THR A 170 -4.75 -5.11 13.59
CA THR A 170 -5.05 -3.69 13.42
C THR A 170 -6.31 -3.39 14.21
N SER A 171 -6.27 -2.39 15.07
CA SER A 171 -7.46 -1.93 15.79
C SER A 171 -7.47 -0.41 15.81
N PRO A 172 -8.62 0.23 15.56
CA PRO A 172 -8.77 1.65 15.77
C PRO A 172 -8.56 1.99 17.24
N SER A 173 -7.91 3.10 17.54
CA SER A 173 -7.81 3.58 18.91
C SER A 173 -9.20 3.99 19.42
N PRO A 174 -9.49 3.86 20.74
CA PRO A 174 -10.70 4.42 21.32
C PRO A 174 -10.81 5.92 21.01
N ARG A 175 -12.02 6.45 20.88
CA ARG A 175 -12.20 7.91 20.89
C ARG A 175 -11.57 8.46 22.14
N ASP A 176 -10.74 9.50 22.02
CA ASP A 176 -10.41 10.31 23.16
C ASP A 176 -11.74 10.83 23.71
N SER A 177 -12.14 10.32 24.87
CA SER A 177 -13.30 10.84 25.57
C SER A 177 -13.00 12.31 25.84
N ASP A 178 -13.84 13.19 25.33
CA ASP A 178 -13.78 14.62 25.57
C ASP A 178 -13.51 14.92 27.05
N THR A 179 -12.33 15.43 27.28
CA THR A 179 -12.02 16.15 28.52
C THR A 179 -11.96 17.62 28.24
#